data_52a906980c9257746f8c472f120ee772
#
_entry.id   52a906980c9257746f8c472f120ee772
#
_cell.length_a   1.000
_cell.length_b   1.000
_cell.length_c   1.000
_cell.angle_alpha   90.00
_cell.angle_beta   90.00
_cell.angle_gamma   90.00
#
_symmetry.space_group_name_H-M   'P 1'
#
loop_
_entity.id
_entity.type
_entity.pdbx_description
1 polymer ?
#
loop_
_entity_poly.entity_id
_entity_poly.type
_entity_poly.pdbx_seq_one_letter_code
_entity_poly.pdbx_strand_id
1 'polypeptide(L)'
;MLEVQNVNVAYGLVQVLWDISFRVEEGEIVAIVGSNGAGKSTTLKTISGLLRPSSGSIVFKGERLDQTPAHMVVEKEVAHIPEGRRLFPFSSVLTNLELGAFTRRARRETAENVEYVFELFPVLRERQNQLAGTLSGGEQQMLAIGRGLMSRPSLLMLDEPSLGLAPKLVLKTLDTLQELNKRGVTILLVEQNVNSALSLCTRGYVLENGRIVLEGSGQELLNNPHVKEAYLGVI
;
A
#
# COMPACT_ATOMS: atom_id res chain seq x y z
N MET A 1 -11.46 0.55 -11.11
CA MET A 1 -10.16 -0.14 -11.31
C MET A 1 -10.07 -1.44 -10.49
N LEU A 2 -10.13 -1.41 -9.17
CA LEU A 2 -10.16 -2.57 -8.27
C LEU A 2 -11.55 -2.70 -7.63
N GLU A 3 -12.12 -3.91 -7.65
CA GLU A 3 -13.38 -4.24 -6.98
C GLU A 3 -13.16 -5.45 -6.08
N VAL A 4 -13.53 -5.32 -4.81
CA VAL A 4 -13.52 -6.37 -3.80
C VAL A 4 -14.95 -6.59 -3.36
N GLN A 5 -15.48 -7.83 -3.50
CA GLN A 5 -16.88 -8.14 -3.28
C GLN A 5 -17.05 -9.35 -2.37
N ASN A 6 -17.68 -9.13 -1.21
CA ASN A 6 -18.06 -10.15 -0.21
C ASN A 6 -16.92 -11.10 0.16
N VAL A 7 -15.69 -10.55 0.26
CA VAL A 7 -14.49 -11.33 0.52
C VAL A 7 -14.43 -11.76 1.98
N ASN A 8 -14.29 -13.08 2.18
CA ASN A 8 -14.08 -13.71 3.47
C ASN A 8 -12.71 -14.37 3.51
N VAL A 9 -11.97 -14.20 4.61
CA VAL A 9 -10.62 -14.78 4.78
C VAL A 9 -10.45 -15.34 6.16
N ALA A 10 -9.85 -16.54 6.25
CA ALA A 10 -9.48 -17.18 7.50
C ALA A 10 -8.01 -17.65 7.49
N TYR A 11 -7.38 -17.65 8.66
CA TYR A 11 -6.12 -18.34 8.92
C TYR A 11 -6.44 -19.66 9.65
N GLY A 12 -6.39 -20.76 8.91
CA GLY A 12 -6.87 -22.05 9.43
C GLY A 12 -8.36 -21.97 9.80
N LEU A 13 -8.68 -22.13 11.07
CA LEU A 13 -10.06 -22.06 11.58
C LEU A 13 -10.48 -20.66 12.07
N VAL A 14 -9.54 -19.70 12.11
CA VAL A 14 -9.82 -18.36 12.63
C VAL A 14 -10.16 -17.42 11.48
N GLN A 15 -11.42 -17.03 11.39
CA GLN A 15 -11.85 -16.04 10.40
C GLN A 15 -11.42 -14.64 10.83
N VAL A 16 -10.86 -13.87 9.89
CA VAL A 16 -10.30 -12.53 10.10
C VAL A 16 -11.03 -11.48 9.29
N LEU A 17 -11.44 -11.78 8.05
CA LEU A 17 -12.24 -10.87 7.23
C LEU A 17 -13.63 -11.46 6.99
N TRP A 18 -14.65 -10.59 7.10
CA TRP A 18 -16.05 -10.93 7.00
C TRP A 18 -16.74 -10.04 5.97
N ASP A 19 -17.13 -10.59 4.83
CA ASP A 19 -17.93 -9.95 3.79
C ASP A 19 -17.36 -8.58 3.36
N ILE A 20 -16.03 -8.48 3.23
CA ILE A 20 -15.35 -7.25 2.84
C ILE A 20 -15.73 -6.88 1.41
N SER A 21 -16.29 -5.69 1.26
CA SER A 21 -16.64 -5.13 -0.04
C SER A 21 -16.20 -3.67 -0.11
N PHE A 22 -15.38 -3.32 -1.11
CA PHE A 22 -14.96 -1.96 -1.40
C PHE A 22 -14.44 -1.83 -2.83
N ARG A 23 -14.24 -0.60 -3.28
CA ARG A 23 -13.71 -0.31 -4.60
C ARG A 23 -12.62 0.75 -4.57
N VAL A 24 -11.77 0.72 -5.58
CA VAL A 24 -10.76 1.75 -5.87
C VAL A 24 -10.90 2.11 -7.34
N GLU A 25 -11.19 3.37 -7.62
CA GLU A 25 -11.23 3.87 -9.00
C GLU A 25 -9.83 4.28 -9.47
N GLU A 26 -9.64 4.38 -10.77
CA GLU A 26 -8.38 4.81 -11.34
C GLU A 26 -8.06 6.26 -10.94
N GLY A 27 -6.82 6.52 -10.52
CA GLY A 27 -6.38 7.83 -10.07
C GLY A 27 -6.83 8.22 -8.65
N GLU A 28 -7.54 7.35 -7.91
CA GLU A 28 -7.88 7.61 -6.51
C GLU A 28 -6.71 7.33 -5.56
N ILE A 29 -6.71 8.03 -4.42
CA ILE A 29 -6.06 7.59 -3.19
C ILE A 29 -7.16 7.08 -2.28
N VAL A 30 -7.18 5.77 -2.03
CA VAL A 30 -8.13 5.14 -1.11
C VAL A 30 -7.41 4.71 0.15
N ALA A 31 -8.00 5.00 1.31
CA ALA A 31 -7.48 4.59 2.61
C ALA A 31 -8.41 3.58 3.28
N ILE A 32 -7.85 2.49 3.82
CA ILE A 32 -8.53 1.62 4.77
C ILE A 32 -7.88 1.87 6.13
N VAL A 33 -8.65 2.39 7.06
CA VAL A 33 -8.17 2.73 8.41
C VAL A 33 -8.84 1.84 9.46
N GLY A 34 -8.17 1.67 10.59
CA GLY A 34 -8.68 0.85 11.70
C GLY A 34 -7.60 0.51 12.71
N SER A 35 -7.99 -0.02 13.84
CA SER A 35 -7.09 -0.47 14.92
C SER A 35 -6.17 -1.63 14.48
N ASN A 36 -5.15 -1.92 15.29
CA ASN A 36 -4.34 -3.13 15.11
C ASN A 36 -5.21 -4.37 15.25
N GLY A 37 -5.01 -5.35 14.35
CA GLY A 37 -5.82 -6.56 14.33
C GLY A 37 -7.16 -6.42 13.59
N ALA A 38 -7.54 -5.23 13.11
CA ALA A 38 -8.81 -5.05 12.38
C ALA A 38 -8.90 -5.82 11.06
N GLY A 39 -7.77 -6.29 10.49
CA GLY A 39 -7.75 -7.03 9.22
C GLY A 39 -7.11 -6.27 8.05
N LYS A 40 -6.56 -5.08 8.27
CA LYS A 40 -5.98 -4.20 7.22
C LYS A 40 -4.93 -4.92 6.36
N SER A 41 -3.85 -5.41 6.98
CA SER A 41 -2.79 -6.14 6.27
C SER A 41 -3.30 -7.45 5.63
N THR A 42 -4.29 -8.11 6.25
CA THR A 42 -4.94 -9.30 5.68
C THR A 42 -5.64 -8.95 4.37
N THR A 43 -6.32 -7.80 4.31
CA THR A 43 -6.96 -7.31 3.08
C THR A 43 -5.94 -7.12 1.96
N LEU A 44 -4.81 -6.43 2.21
CA LEU A 44 -3.76 -6.24 1.18
C LEU A 44 -3.09 -7.57 0.76
N LYS A 45 -2.83 -8.47 1.71
CA LYS A 45 -2.30 -9.80 1.42
C LYS A 45 -3.25 -10.63 0.55
N THR A 46 -4.55 -10.46 0.74
CA THR A 46 -5.55 -11.16 -0.07
C THR A 46 -5.59 -10.61 -1.50
N ILE A 47 -5.54 -9.29 -1.67
CA ILE A 47 -5.48 -8.66 -3.00
C ILE A 47 -4.20 -9.05 -3.74
N SER A 48 -3.06 -9.09 -3.04
CA SER A 48 -1.77 -9.47 -3.63
C SER A 48 -1.61 -10.99 -3.87
N GLY A 49 -2.64 -11.80 -3.57
CA GLY A 49 -2.62 -13.26 -3.78
C GLY A 49 -1.77 -14.04 -2.79
N LEU A 50 -1.24 -13.38 -1.75
CA LEU A 50 -0.50 -14.04 -0.65
C LEU A 50 -1.43 -14.84 0.27
N LEU A 51 -2.71 -14.46 0.33
CA LEU A 51 -3.77 -15.19 0.98
C LEU A 51 -4.90 -15.43 -0.02
N ARG A 52 -5.53 -16.58 0.05
CA ARG A 52 -6.71 -16.87 -0.77
C ARG A 52 -7.97 -16.63 0.05
N PRO A 53 -8.97 -15.92 -0.50
CA PRO A 53 -10.26 -15.80 0.16
C PRO A 53 -10.98 -17.16 0.17
N SER A 54 -11.74 -17.41 1.22
CA SER A 54 -12.64 -18.58 1.31
C SER A 54 -13.91 -18.39 0.47
N SER A 55 -14.32 -17.15 0.27
CA SER A 55 -15.44 -16.76 -0.60
C SER A 55 -15.30 -15.30 -1.06
N GLY A 56 -16.15 -14.89 -1.98
CA GLY A 56 -16.14 -13.56 -2.59
C GLY A 56 -15.27 -13.49 -3.85
N SER A 57 -15.00 -12.28 -4.30
CA SER A 57 -14.21 -12.04 -5.50
C SER A 57 -13.39 -10.76 -5.42
N ILE A 58 -12.25 -10.77 -6.10
CA ILE A 58 -11.37 -9.61 -6.28
C ILE A 58 -11.10 -9.46 -7.76
N VAL A 59 -11.54 -8.33 -8.32
CA VAL A 59 -11.39 -8.03 -9.74
C VAL A 59 -10.54 -6.78 -9.90
N PHE A 60 -9.52 -6.84 -10.75
CA PHE A 60 -8.67 -5.70 -11.10
C PHE A 60 -8.62 -5.54 -12.60
N LYS A 61 -9.00 -4.37 -13.13
CA LYS A 61 -9.09 -4.09 -14.57
C LYS A 61 -9.87 -5.18 -15.35
N GLY A 62 -10.93 -5.72 -14.76
CA GLY A 62 -11.77 -6.78 -15.34
C GLY A 62 -11.23 -8.21 -15.17
N GLU A 63 -10.07 -8.40 -14.56
CA GLU A 63 -9.46 -9.71 -14.35
C GLU A 63 -9.51 -10.16 -12.88
N ARG A 64 -9.77 -11.45 -12.64
CA ARG A 64 -9.83 -12.06 -11.30
C ARG A 64 -8.43 -12.16 -10.67
N LEU A 65 -8.20 -11.45 -9.55
CA LEU A 65 -6.97 -11.56 -8.76
C LEU A 65 -7.01 -12.70 -7.75
N ASP A 66 -8.16 -12.99 -7.16
CA ASP A 66 -8.35 -14.06 -6.17
C ASP A 66 -8.01 -15.47 -6.70
N GLN A 67 -8.01 -15.63 -8.02
CA GLN A 67 -7.61 -16.87 -8.72
C GLN A 67 -6.18 -16.79 -9.29
N THR A 68 -5.53 -15.63 -9.19
CA THR A 68 -4.21 -15.39 -9.75
C THR A 68 -3.12 -15.75 -8.72
N PRO A 69 -2.07 -16.52 -9.10
CA PRO A 69 -0.93 -16.75 -8.22
C PRO A 69 -0.22 -15.44 -7.83
N ALA A 70 0.25 -15.31 -6.58
CA ALA A 70 0.83 -14.09 -6.05
C ALA A 70 1.94 -13.49 -6.94
N HIS A 71 2.84 -14.32 -7.50
CA HIS A 71 3.92 -13.88 -8.40
C HIS A 71 3.41 -13.33 -9.73
N MET A 72 2.17 -13.64 -10.13
CA MET A 72 1.54 -13.13 -11.35
C MET A 72 0.72 -11.86 -11.09
N VAL A 73 0.38 -11.54 -9.84
CA VAL A 73 -0.38 -10.32 -9.50
C VAL A 73 0.42 -9.07 -9.86
N VAL A 74 1.74 -9.09 -9.65
CA VAL A 74 2.60 -7.97 -10.01
C VAL A 74 2.74 -7.79 -11.53
N GLU A 75 2.66 -8.86 -12.32
CA GLU A 75 2.61 -8.76 -13.79
C GLU A 75 1.32 -8.08 -14.28
N LYS A 76 0.27 -8.05 -13.44
CA LYS A 76 -0.96 -7.28 -13.66
C LYS A 76 -0.88 -5.83 -13.16
N GLU A 77 0.32 -5.32 -12.93
CA GLU A 77 0.57 -3.94 -12.49
C GLU A 77 0.03 -3.60 -11.08
N VAL A 78 -0.04 -4.58 -10.20
CA VAL A 78 -0.36 -4.39 -8.79
C VAL A 78 0.90 -4.58 -7.95
N ALA A 79 1.41 -3.53 -7.32
CA ALA A 79 2.54 -3.63 -6.39
C ALA A 79 2.07 -3.55 -4.95
N HIS A 80 2.65 -4.38 -4.08
CA HIS A 80 2.38 -4.40 -2.65
C HIS A 80 3.66 -4.12 -1.86
N ILE A 81 3.66 -3.04 -1.10
CA ILE A 81 4.71 -2.67 -0.15
C ILE A 81 4.24 -3.11 1.24
N PRO A 82 4.78 -4.20 1.78
CA PRO A 82 4.34 -4.72 3.06
C PRO A 82 4.89 -3.90 4.23
N GLU A 83 4.26 -4.04 5.39
CA GLU A 83 4.75 -3.53 6.66
C GLU A 83 6.20 -3.95 6.95
N GLY A 84 6.96 -3.06 7.58
CA GLY A 84 8.36 -3.32 7.95
C GLY A 84 9.34 -3.25 6.78
N ARG A 85 8.94 -2.62 5.65
CA ARG A 85 9.80 -2.28 4.48
C ARG A 85 10.34 -3.49 3.73
N ARG A 86 10.68 -4.59 4.41
CA ARG A 86 11.18 -5.86 3.86
C ARG A 86 12.29 -5.67 2.82
N LEU A 87 13.26 -4.81 3.13
CA LEU A 87 14.44 -4.59 2.30
C LEU A 87 15.42 -5.78 2.40
N PHE A 88 16.34 -5.85 1.44
CA PHE A 88 17.52 -6.71 1.51
C PHE A 88 18.66 -5.92 2.18
N PRO A 89 18.87 -6.05 3.50
CA PRO A 89 19.70 -5.12 4.27
C PRO A 89 21.19 -5.19 3.91
N PHE A 90 21.65 -6.33 3.43
CA PHE A 90 23.05 -6.58 3.02
C PHE A 90 23.30 -6.31 1.53
N SER A 91 22.29 -5.83 0.80
CA SER A 91 22.42 -5.39 -0.58
C SER A 91 22.43 -3.87 -0.66
N SER A 92 23.02 -3.32 -1.73
CA SER A 92 23.03 -1.89 -1.96
C SER A 92 21.63 -1.33 -2.24
N VAL A 93 21.48 -0.01 -2.15
CA VAL A 93 20.27 0.70 -2.57
C VAL A 93 19.92 0.35 -4.01
N LEU A 94 20.90 0.46 -4.93
CA LEU A 94 20.71 0.15 -6.35
C LEU A 94 20.23 -1.29 -6.55
N THR A 95 20.89 -2.26 -5.92
CA THR A 95 20.50 -3.68 -6.02
C THR A 95 19.09 -3.92 -5.49
N ASN A 96 18.69 -3.26 -4.38
CA ASN A 96 17.32 -3.33 -3.89
C ASN A 96 16.31 -2.81 -4.92
N LEU A 97 16.61 -1.72 -5.61
CA LEU A 97 15.75 -1.19 -6.68
C LEU A 97 15.68 -2.18 -7.86
N GLU A 98 16.81 -2.63 -8.38
CA GLU A 98 16.86 -3.57 -9.51
C GLU A 98 16.05 -4.85 -9.25
N LEU A 99 16.08 -5.37 -8.02
CA LEU A 99 15.23 -6.50 -7.60
C LEU A 99 13.73 -6.21 -7.69
N GLY A 100 13.31 -4.94 -7.67
CA GLY A 100 11.91 -4.54 -7.90
C GLY A 100 11.47 -4.65 -9.37
N ALA A 101 12.43 -4.62 -10.31
CA ALA A 101 12.16 -4.72 -11.76
C ALA A 101 12.09 -6.18 -12.25
N PHE A 102 11.49 -7.10 -11.49
CA PHE A 102 11.52 -8.52 -11.84
C PHE A 102 10.46 -8.95 -12.86
N THR A 103 9.43 -8.12 -13.16
CA THR A 103 8.44 -8.39 -14.20
C THR A 103 9.07 -8.34 -15.60
N ARG A 104 8.47 -9.04 -16.55
CA ARG A 104 8.99 -9.07 -17.93
C ARG A 104 9.10 -7.68 -18.55
N ARG A 105 8.11 -6.81 -18.29
CA ARG A 105 8.10 -5.41 -18.77
C ARG A 105 9.19 -4.60 -18.08
N ALA A 106 9.20 -4.59 -16.76
CA ALA A 106 10.11 -3.77 -15.98
C ALA A 106 11.59 -4.09 -16.20
N ARG A 107 11.94 -5.36 -16.44
CA ARG A 107 13.32 -5.78 -16.75
C ARG A 107 13.90 -5.12 -18.01
N ARG A 108 13.08 -4.81 -19.00
CA ARG A 108 13.51 -4.14 -20.24
C ARG A 108 13.80 -2.67 -20.02
N GLU A 109 13.17 -2.07 -19.01
CA GLU A 109 13.18 -0.65 -18.70
C GLU A 109 13.87 -0.38 -17.35
N THR A 110 14.70 -1.33 -16.84
CA THR A 110 15.31 -1.23 -15.50
C THR A 110 16.06 0.10 -15.30
N ALA A 111 16.87 0.52 -16.26
CA ALA A 111 17.65 1.76 -16.15
C ALA A 111 16.74 3.00 -16.06
N GLU A 112 15.71 3.08 -16.91
CA GLU A 112 14.72 4.18 -16.88
C GLU A 112 13.93 4.19 -15.58
N ASN A 113 13.58 3.01 -15.05
CA ASN A 113 12.85 2.88 -13.81
C ASN A 113 13.70 3.31 -12.61
N VAL A 114 15.00 2.99 -12.60
CA VAL A 114 15.96 3.47 -11.60
C VAL A 114 16.05 4.99 -11.64
N GLU A 115 16.21 5.58 -12.83
CA GLU A 115 16.28 7.04 -12.98
C GLU A 115 15.00 7.73 -12.48
N TYR A 116 13.82 7.19 -12.82
CA TYR A 116 12.54 7.67 -12.32
C TYR A 116 12.46 7.65 -10.78
N VAL A 117 12.93 6.58 -10.14
CA VAL A 117 12.97 6.48 -8.68
C VAL A 117 13.96 7.47 -8.09
N PHE A 118 15.11 7.69 -8.73
CA PHE A 118 16.11 8.66 -8.28
C PHE A 118 15.67 10.11 -8.44
N GLU A 119 14.81 10.42 -9.42
CA GLU A 119 14.15 11.73 -9.53
C GLU A 119 13.18 11.97 -8.37
N LEU A 120 12.41 10.96 -7.97
CA LEU A 120 11.50 11.04 -6.83
C LEU A 120 12.23 11.10 -5.48
N PHE A 121 13.34 10.38 -5.37
CA PHE A 121 14.13 10.23 -4.16
C PHE A 121 15.61 10.50 -4.41
N PRO A 122 16.03 11.78 -4.58
CA PRO A 122 17.45 12.12 -4.88
C PRO A 122 18.44 11.54 -3.87
N VAL A 123 18.07 11.44 -2.61
CA VAL A 123 18.89 10.83 -1.55
C VAL A 123 19.26 9.36 -1.85
N LEU A 124 18.42 8.62 -2.55
CA LEU A 124 18.72 7.25 -2.94
C LEU A 124 19.79 7.19 -4.04
N ARG A 125 19.83 8.19 -4.94
CA ARG A 125 20.89 8.33 -5.94
C ARG A 125 22.24 8.58 -5.27
N GLU A 126 22.29 9.52 -4.32
CA GLU A 126 23.50 9.84 -3.57
C GLU A 126 24.06 8.62 -2.81
N ARG A 127 23.17 7.73 -2.39
CA ARG A 127 23.48 6.55 -1.57
C ARG A 127 23.36 5.23 -2.33
N GLN A 128 23.36 5.24 -3.66
CA GLN A 128 23.07 4.07 -4.49
C GLN A 128 23.93 2.84 -4.19
N ASN A 129 25.19 3.07 -3.77
CA ASN A 129 26.14 2.02 -3.42
C ASN A 129 26.13 1.65 -1.91
N GLN A 130 25.36 2.39 -1.08
CA GLN A 130 25.28 2.15 0.36
C GLN A 130 24.41 0.92 0.65
N LEU A 131 24.78 0.13 1.67
CA LEU A 131 23.98 -1.00 2.12
C LEU A 131 22.63 -0.51 2.70
N ALA A 132 21.52 -1.12 2.25
CA ALA A 132 20.17 -0.70 2.63
C ALA A 132 19.93 -0.77 4.16
N GLY A 133 20.57 -1.71 4.86
CA GLY A 133 20.46 -1.85 6.31
C GLY A 133 21.08 -0.69 7.10
N THR A 134 21.95 0.13 6.48
CA THR A 134 22.62 1.27 7.12
C THR A 134 21.92 2.61 6.89
N LEU A 135 20.85 2.61 6.11
CA LEU A 135 20.03 3.79 5.86
C LEU A 135 19.20 4.16 7.10
N SER A 136 18.86 5.43 7.25
CA SER A 136 17.86 5.87 8.22
C SER A 136 16.48 5.27 7.94
N GLY A 137 15.60 5.21 8.95
CA GLY A 137 14.26 4.65 8.80
C GLY A 137 13.44 5.31 7.67
N GLY A 138 13.58 6.61 7.47
CA GLY A 138 12.91 7.33 6.37
C GLY A 138 13.50 6.99 5.00
N GLU A 139 14.82 6.88 4.88
CA GLU A 139 15.49 6.48 3.64
C GLU A 139 15.16 5.03 3.27
N GLN A 140 15.07 4.14 4.27
CA GLN A 140 14.60 2.78 4.06
C GLN A 140 13.15 2.74 3.55
N GLN A 141 12.28 3.63 4.05
CA GLN A 141 10.90 3.74 3.58
C GLN A 141 10.84 4.23 2.12
N MET A 142 11.64 5.26 1.78
CA MET A 142 11.77 5.71 0.40
C MET A 142 12.28 4.60 -0.52
N LEU A 143 13.25 3.81 -0.06
CA LEU A 143 13.77 2.67 -0.82
C LEU A 143 12.71 1.57 -1.00
N ALA A 144 11.89 1.28 0.01
CA ALA A 144 10.81 0.31 -0.10
C ALA A 144 9.74 0.76 -1.12
N ILE A 145 9.37 2.04 -1.09
CA ILE A 145 8.46 2.64 -2.08
C ILE A 145 9.09 2.60 -3.47
N GLY A 146 10.34 3.06 -3.59
CA GLY A 146 11.09 3.03 -4.85
C GLY A 146 11.16 1.64 -5.46
N ARG A 147 11.45 0.61 -4.65
CA ARG A 147 11.48 -0.79 -5.11
C ARG A 147 10.10 -1.26 -5.63
N GLY A 148 9.01 -0.85 -5.00
CA GLY A 148 7.66 -1.12 -5.49
C GLY A 148 7.38 -0.44 -6.84
N LEU A 149 7.86 0.79 -7.02
CA LEU A 149 7.71 1.57 -8.26
C LEU A 149 8.50 1.01 -9.44
N MET A 150 9.56 0.24 -9.19
CA MET A 150 10.36 -0.39 -10.24
C MET A 150 9.55 -1.32 -11.17
N SER A 151 8.42 -1.85 -10.69
CA SER A 151 7.49 -2.66 -11.51
C SER A 151 6.55 -1.82 -12.38
N ARG A 152 6.60 -0.46 -12.30
CA ARG A 152 5.66 0.46 -12.98
C ARG A 152 4.20 0.10 -12.72
N PRO A 153 3.77 0.08 -11.45
CA PRO A 153 2.41 -0.34 -11.10
C PRO A 153 1.36 0.70 -11.51
N SER A 154 0.18 0.23 -11.90
CA SER A 154 -1.03 1.07 -11.98
C SER A 154 -1.71 1.19 -10.61
N LEU A 155 -1.57 0.17 -9.76
CA LEU A 155 -2.05 0.18 -8.37
C LEU A 155 -0.90 -0.09 -7.41
N LEU A 156 -0.60 0.88 -6.55
CA LEU A 156 0.37 0.76 -5.47
C LEU A 156 -0.36 0.57 -4.15
N MET A 157 -0.15 -0.57 -3.51
CA MET A 157 -0.70 -0.88 -2.19
C MET A 157 0.37 -0.75 -1.12
N LEU A 158 0.07 -0.02 -0.04
CA LEU A 158 1.00 0.23 1.06
C LEU A 158 0.40 -0.19 2.40
N ASP A 159 1.16 -0.99 3.13
CA ASP A 159 0.81 -1.50 4.46
C ASP A 159 1.56 -0.72 5.53
N GLU A 160 0.84 0.18 6.23
CA GLU A 160 1.32 1.04 7.32
C GLU A 160 2.67 1.76 7.02
N PRO A 161 2.76 2.52 5.89
CA PRO A 161 4.01 3.14 5.49
C PRO A 161 4.53 4.21 6.46
N SER A 162 3.69 4.71 7.36
CA SER A 162 4.09 5.71 8.37
C SER A 162 4.63 5.09 9.67
N LEU A 163 4.47 3.77 9.86
CA LEU A 163 4.81 3.09 11.11
C LEU A 163 6.30 3.23 11.47
N GLY A 164 6.55 3.69 12.71
CA GLY A 164 7.91 3.84 13.24
C GLY A 164 8.72 4.97 12.60
N LEU A 165 8.08 5.90 11.89
CA LEU A 165 8.72 7.10 11.36
C LEU A 165 8.53 8.30 12.30
N ALA A 166 9.53 9.19 12.33
CA ALA A 166 9.38 10.48 12.96
C ALA A 166 8.33 11.34 12.24
N PRO A 167 7.59 12.24 12.94
CA PRO A 167 6.47 12.99 12.35
C PRO A 167 6.79 13.72 11.04
N LYS A 168 7.99 14.32 10.94
CA LYS A 168 8.45 14.98 9.71
C LYS A 168 8.60 14.02 8.52
N LEU A 169 8.98 12.77 8.79
CA LEU A 169 9.14 11.74 7.76
C LEU A 169 7.79 11.16 7.34
N VAL A 170 6.82 11.09 8.26
CA VAL A 170 5.43 10.74 7.92
C VAL A 170 4.89 11.72 6.90
N LEU A 171 4.97 13.03 7.17
CA LEU A 171 4.51 14.07 6.23
C LEU A 171 5.18 13.90 4.86
N LYS A 172 6.51 13.75 4.84
CA LYS A 172 7.25 13.55 3.58
C LYS A 172 6.79 12.30 2.83
N THR A 173 6.47 11.21 3.53
CA THR A 173 5.93 10.00 2.90
C THR A 173 4.55 10.27 2.28
N LEU A 174 3.67 10.96 2.99
CA LEU A 174 2.33 11.33 2.48
C LEU A 174 2.42 12.26 1.27
N ASP A 175 3.30 13.28 1.32
CA ASP A 175 3.56 14.18 0.18
C ASP A 175 4.04 13.39 -1.05
N THR A 176 4.90 12.39 -0.83
CA THR A 176 5.36 11.50 -1.90
C THR A 176 4.21 10.70 -2.51
N LEU A 177 3.29 10.18 -1.69
CA LEU A 177 2.12 9.45 -2.20
C LEU A 177 1.21 10.37 -3.03
N GLN A 178 1.02 11.62 -2.61
CA GLN A 178 0.28 12.61 -3.41
C GLN A 178 0.95 12.89 -4.74
N GLU A 179 2.27 13.04 -4.76
CA GLU A 179 3.04 13.27 -5.99
C GLU A 179 2.93 12.07 -6.94
N LEU A 180 3.04 10.85 -6.43
CA LEU A 180 2.84 9.62 -7.21
C LEU A 180 1.43 9.54 -7.81
N ASN A 181 0.43 9.91 -7.04
CA ASN A 181 -0.95 9.93 -7.51
C ASN A 181 -1.16 10.98 -8.62
N LYS A 182 -0.61 12.19 -8.47
CA LYS A 182 -0.63 13.21 -9.53
C LYS A 182 0.05 12.75 -10.82
N ARG A 183 1.00 11.82 -10.73
CA ARG A 183 1.66 11.16 -11.88
C ARG A 183 0.87 9.97 -12.42
N GLY A 184 -0.36 9.73 -11.95
CA GLY A 184 -1.29 8.73 -12.45
C GLY A 184 -1.24 7.38 -11.75
N VAL A 185 -0.49 7.23 -10.65
CA VAL A 185 -0.49 6.00 -9.85
C VAL A 185 -1.72 5.98 -8.94
N THR A 186 -2.54 4.94 -9.05
CA THR A 186 -3.64 4.70 -8.09
C THR A 186 -3.07 4.13 -6.80
N ILE A 187 -3.56 4.57 -5.65
CA ILE A 187 -3.00 4.20 -4.34
C ILE A 187 -4.08 3.58 -3.46
N LEU A 188 -3.79 2.42 -2.89
CA LEU A 188 -4.54 1.82 -1.79
C LEU A 188 -3.64 1.79 -0.55
N LEU A 189 -3.99 2.59 0.44
CA LEU A 189 -3.24 2.76 1.68
C LEU A 189 -3.96 2.09 2.83
N VAL A 190 -3.29 1.26 3.62
CA VAL A 190 -3.81 0.87 4.94
C VAL A 190 -2.97 1.51 6.03
N GLU A 191 -3.63 2.11 7.03
CA GLU A 191 -2.97 2.88 8.08
C GLU A 191 -3.68 2.75 9.43
N GLN A 192 -2.88 2.82 10.49
CA GLN A 192 -3.37 2.99 11.86
C GLN A 192 -3.55 4.47 12.21
N ASN A 193 -2.74 5.35 11.64
CA ASN A 193 -2.88 6.79 11.83
C ASN A 193 -4.04 7.32 10.97
N VAL A 194 -5.23 7.27 11.56
CA VAL A 194 -6.50 7.61 10.89
C VAL A 194 -6.49 9.03 10.37
N ASN A 195 -6.00 10.00 11.17
CA ASN A 195 -5.98 11.41 10.76
C ASN A 195 -5.13 11.61 9.51
N SER A 196 -3.91 11.09 9.51
CA SER A 196 -2.99 11.22 8.37
C SER A 196 -3.53 10.58 7.11
N ALA A 197 -4.10 9.37 7.22
CA ALA A 197 -4.63 8.63 6.08
C ALA A 197 -5.88 9.28 5.48
N LEU A 198 -6.83 9.68 6.33
CA LEU A 198 -8.08 10.30 5.89
C LEU A 198 -7.87 11.72 5.35
N SER A 199 -6.86 12.47 5.85
CA SER A 199 -6.50 13.78 5.29
C SER A 199 -5.93 13.68 3.87
N LEU A 200 -5.35 12.53 3.51
CA LEU A 200 -4.74 12.28 2.21
C LEU A 200 -5.72 11.73 1.18
N CYS A 201 -6.66 10.88 1.60
CA CYS A 201 -7.46 10.08 0.69
C CYS A 201 -8.67 10.84 0.10
N THR A 202 -9.05 10.44 -1.11
CA THR A 202 -10.32 10.87 -1.75
C THR A 202 -11.50 10.06 -1.22
N ARG A 203 -11.26 8.78 -0.90
CA ARG A 203 -12.23 7.83 -0.33
C ARG A 203 -11.59 7.04 0.80
N GLY A 204 -12.30 6.88 1.90
CA GLY A 204 -11.88 6.09 3.05
C GLY A 204 -12.86 5.00 3.41
N TYR A 205 -12.33 3.94 4.01
CA TYR A 205 -13.09 2.85 4.61
C TYR A 205 -12.59 2.64 6.04
N VAL A 206 -13.51 2.51 6.99
CA VAL A 206 -13.18 2.17 8.38
C VAL A 206 -13.39 0.68 8.56
N LEU A 207 -12.34 -0.03 8.94
CA LEU A 207 -12.32 -1.47 9.15
C LEU A 207 -12.24 -1.78 10.64
N GLU A 208 -13.24 -2.49 11.17
CA GLU A 208 -13.31 -2.93 12.56
C GLU A 208 -13.67 -4.41 12.64
N ASN A 209 -12.91 -5.17 13.40
CA ASN A 209 -13.15 -6.60 13.62
C ASN A 209 -13.39 -7.39 12.32
N GLY A 210 -12.62 -7.06 11.28
CA GLY A 210 -12.72 -7.73 9.98
C GLY A 210 -13.92 -7.33 9.12
N ARG A 211 -14.61 -6.22 9.43
CA ARG A 211 -15.75 -5.68 8.68
C ARG A 211 -15.56 -4.23 8.34
N ILE A 212 -15.98 -3.80 7.16
CA ILE A 212 -16.10 -2.37 6.83
C ILE A 212 -17.37 -1.85 7.52
N VAL A 213 -17.17 -0.88 8.43
CA VAL A 213 -18.27 -0.30 9.21
C VAL A 213 -18.69 1.09 8.69
N LEU A 214 -17.76 1.82 8.04
CA LEU A 214 -18.04 3.13 7.45
C LEU A 214 -17.31 3.26 6.10
N GLU A 215 -17.93 4.00 5.19
CA GLU A 215 -17.38 4.44 3.91
C GLU A 215 -17.73 5.93 3.72
N GLY A 216 -16.83 6.69 3.12
CA GLY A 216 -17.06 8.10 2.78
C GLY A 216 -15.83 8.75 2.20
N SER A 217 -15.92 10.04 1.86
CA SER A 217 -14.72 10.84 1.59
C SER A 217 -13.87 10.99 2.85
N GLY A 218 -12.56 11.22 2.69
CA GLY A 218 -11.68 11.43 3.83
C GLY A 218 -12.20 12.53 4.78
N GLN A 219 -12.72 13.63 4.22
CA GLN A 219 -13.27 14.75 4.99
C GLN A 219 -14.55 14.39 5.75
N GLU A 220 -15.45 13.60 5.14
CA GLU A 220 -16.67 13.14 5.81
C GLU A 220 -16.32 12.21 6.98
N LEU A 221 -15.38 11.29 6.79
CA LEU A 221 -14.95 10.37 7.83
C LEU A 221 -14.21 11.09 8.97
N LEU A 222 -13.37 12.09 8.69
CA LEU A 222 -12.73 12.92 9.72
C LEU A 222 -13.75 13.68 10.58
N ASN A 223 -14.92 14.00 10.02
CA ASN A 223 -15.99 14.67 10.75
C ASN A 223 -17.00 13.72 11.40
N ASN A 224 -16.93 12.42 11.10
CA ASN A 224 -17.84 11.42 11.63
C ASN A 224 -17.66 11.26 13.16
N PRO A 225 -18.75 11.31 13.97
CA PRO A 225 -18.65 11.18 15.43
C PRO A 225 -17.98 9.88 15.88
N HIS A 226 -18.30 8.74 15.28
CA HIS A 226 -17.68 7.46 15.61
C HIS A 226 -16.16 7.48 15.35
N VAL A 227 -15.70 8.02 14.23
CA VAL A 227 -14.27 8.13 13.93
C VAL A 227 -13.56 9.07 14.91
N LYS A 228 -14.19 10.19 15.30
CA LYS A 228 -13.64 11.13 16.28
C LYS A 228 -13.46 10.46 17.63
N GLU A 229 -14.49 9.79 18.12
CA GLU A 229 -14.47 9.12 19.42
C GLU A 229 -13.49 7.93 19.44
N ALA A 230 -13.58 7.03 18.44
CA ALA A 230 -12.80 5.79 18.43
C ALA A 230 -11.31 6.00 18.11
N TYR A 231 -10.96 7.01 17.31
CA TYR A 231 -9.61 7.12 16.73
C TYR A 231 -8.92 8.48 16.91
N LEU A 232 -9.65 9.57 17.11
CA LEU A 232 -9.05 10.92 17.17
C LEU A 232 -9.01 11.48 18.60
N GLY A 233 -9.61 10.80 19.58
CA GLY A 233 -9.61 11.21 21.00
C GLY A 233 -10.34 12.53 21.26
N VAL A 234 -11.26 12.92 20.38
CA VAL A 234 -12.07 14.12 20.52
C VAL A 234 -13.45 13.69 21.00
N ILE A 235 -13.77 14.01 22.25
CA ILE A 235 -15.11 13.81 22.85
C ILE A 235 -15.96 15.04 22.54
#